data_b15daa605ce76cf8c18f6f92b81cb39e
#
_entry.id   b15daa605ce76cf8c18f6f92b81cb39e
#
_cell.length_a   1.000
_cell.length_b   1.000
_cell.length_c   1.000
_cell.angle_alpha   90.00
_cell.angle_beta   90.00
_cell.angle_gamma   90.00
#
_symmetry.space_group_name_H-M   'P 1'
#
loop_
_entity.id
_entity.type
_entity.pdbx_description
1 polymer ?
#
loop_
_entity_poly.entity_id
_entity_poly.type
_entity_poly.pdbx_seq_one_letter_code
_entity_poly.pdbx_strand_id
1 'polypeptide(L)'
;MKKFLLFAAAFAALTMSAQYTVTKMWEVTEGLPTNADSRQGISINGKYYINVKTADAPKVMVFGEGGLADEEWPGGTNCGITRDEAGNLVISLAEFPGNWVCDGETAMIRVINPSTGASKEYAIPEGAAVTGRADFLGLAQGNLMENGKLFMVGANNAGVVILTIADGVVDEDNSYEATCDPVPTPSTATVVNNIDGERIFYVTRNAPPVIYSPDGDNFAGETITLPNKGAACGAQVFQFDGKDFAVYPTLPNYKDGFAVAEVGAEEPIFANEPSEAMTAYAQCNWVNAEVTDNGVFIYQYLPGLFIACYKMTNGEAPVEHTYAVCGAPAAVFGMENDWDAVAAPEMQLNDNGLYEWNSAETELEAGTIEFKIVEDHAWDVCYPASDEGGYNNYTVTVEEAGKYVLTVYFNPETKEITHELVKTEVPPVEPTQVYILGEVNGNTWATNIGVEMDTEDNKVFTKDVTLVRPENKAEGQKYCFFSFATKLMEDADDWEGLAPYRFGAVSDGDFEFTPEMMGQPLSLTADNGQAFQVPEGEYTLTVDLENMTLTIEGTIYSGIEYINTVNVKNVRFYNLQGMESATPFQGVNIVVSEMTDGSKVITKVVK
;
A
#
# COMPACT_ATOMS: atom_id res chain seq x y z
N MET A 1 -34.74 42.45 45.62
CA MET A 1 -35.48 42.25 44.37
C MET A 1 -34.51 42.38 43.23
N LYS A 2 -33.92 41.33 42.83
CA LYS A 2 -33.02 41.26 41.64
C LYS A 2 -33.79 40.56 40.53
N LYS A 3 -34.05 41.33 39.46
CA LYS A 3 -34.74 40.85 38.26
C LYS A 3 -33.72 39.96 37.48
N PHE A 4 -34.00 38.69 37.36
CA PHE A 4 -33.40 37.82 36.36
C PHE A 4 -34.06 38.11 35.01
N LEU A 5 -33.29 38.67 34.08
CA LEU A 5 -33.67 38.67 32.66
C LEU A 5 -33.32 37.31 32.09
N LEU A 6 -34.34 36.53 31.79
CA LEU A 6 -34.22 35.34 30.95
C LEU A 6 -34.10 35.80 29.50
N PHE A 7 -32.89 35.70 28.91
CA PHE A 7 -32.73 35.73 27.46
C PHE A 7 -33.13 34.35 26.93
N ALA A 8 -34.35 34.23 26.47
CA ALA A 8 -34.73 33.13 25.59
C ALA A 8 -34.15 33.46 24.21
N ALA A 9 -32.94 32.95 23.92
CA ALA A 9 -32.46 32.83 22.56
C ALA A 9 -33.32 31.77 21.88
N ALA A 10 -34.28 32.23 21.07
CA ALA A 10 -34.95 31.36 20.11
C ALA A 10 -33.89 30.95 19.07
N PHE A 11 -33.24 29.83 19.28
CA PHE A 11 -32.63 29.08 18.18
C PHE A 11 -33.78 28.58 17.30
N ALA A 12 -34.10 29.34 16.26
CA ALA A 12 -34.75 28.79 15.10
C ALA A 12 -33.72 27.81 14.51
N ALA A 13 -33.78 26.55 14.92
CA ALA A 13 -33.15 25.49 14.21
C ALA A 13 -33.80 25.45 12.82
N LEU A 14 -33.20 26.16 11.87
CA LEU A 14 -33.30 25.79 10.48
C LEU A 14 -32.63 24.43 10.40
N THR A 15 -33.43 23.37 10.54
CA THR A 15 -33.09 22.06 10.08
C THR A 15 -33.11 22.07 8.55
N MET A 16 -32.15 22.73 7.96
CA MET A 16 -31.65 22.29 6.66
C MET A 16 -30.83 21.03 7.00
N SER A 17 -31.46 19.87 6.90
CA SER A 17 -30.69 18.62 6.79
C SER A 17 -29.80 18.83 5.59
N ALA A 18 -28.48 18.94 5.80
CA ALA A 18 -27.55 18.94 4.70
C ALA A 18 -27.75 17.59 4.00
N GLN A 19 -28.35 17.61 2.81
CA GLN A 19 -28.63 16.41 2.04
C GLN A 19 -27.32 15.66 1.70
N TYR A 20 -26.19 16.39 1.73
CA TYR A 20 -24.86 15.87 1.44
C TYR A 20 -23.87 16.33 2.50
N THR A 21 -22.94 15.44 2.84
CA THR A 21 -21.81 15.73 3.74
C THR A 21 -20.50 15.37 3.06
N VAL A 22 -19.43 16.12 3.37
CA VAL A 22 -18.08 15.89 2.86
C VAL A 22 -17.13 15.80 4.05
N THR A 23 -16.55 14.64 4.26
CA THR A 23 -15.67 14.36 5.41
C THR A 23 -14.26 14.03 4.91
N LYS A 24 -13.23 14.58 5.56
CA LYS A 24 -11.82 14.23 5.27
C LYS A 24 -11.52 12.83 5.78
N MET A 25 -10.99 11.97 4.92
CA MET A 25 -10.67 10.58 5.23
C MET A 25 -9.21 10.43 5.65
N TRP A 26 -8.29 10.92 4.81
CA TRP A 26 -6.86 10.80 5.05
C TRP A 26 -6.08 11.91 4.33
N GLU A 27 -4.80 12.06 4.72
CA GLU A 27 -3.87 13.00 4.10
C GLU A 27 -2.45 12.44 4.13
N VAL A 28 -1.73 12.58 3.01
CA VAL A 28 -0.31 12.22 2.87
C VAL A 28 0.48 13.49 2.61
N THR A 29 1.53 13.73 3.40
CA THR A 29 2.39 14.92 3.32
C THR A 29 3.84 14.61 2.98
N GLU A 30 4.23 13.33 2.94
CA GLU A 30 5.60 12.88 2.71
C GLU A 30 5.75 12.17 1.36
N GLY A 31 6.96 12.18 0.82
CA GLY A 31 7.30 11.48 -0.42
C GLY A 31 6.74 12.10 -1.70
N LEU A 32 6.13 13.28 -1.64
CA LEU A 32 5.45 13.92 -2.76
C LEU A 32 6.41 14.61 -3.74
N PRO A 33 6.18 14.48 -5.05
CA PRO A 33 6.95 15.22 -6.04
C PRO A 33 6.65 16.72 -5.97
N THR A 34 7.65 17.54 -6.28
CA THR A 34 7.51 19.00 -6.30
C THR A 34 6.70 19.48 -7.49
N ASN A 35 6.26 20.73 -7.49
CA ASN A 35 5.57 21.34 -8.63
C ASN A 35 6.44 21.54 -9.89
N ALA A 36 7.75 21.38 -9.77
CA ALA A 36 8.65 21.33 -10.91
C ALA A 36 8.51 20.00 -11.66
N ASP A 37 8.27 18.93 -10.91
CA ASP A 37 8.24 17.56 -11.41
C ASP A 37 6.82 17.07 -11.72
N SER A 38 5.81 17.60 -11.04
CA SER A 38 4.40 17.22 -11.24
C SER A 38 3.46 18.38 -10.98
N ARG A 39 2.28 18.37 -11.65
CA ARG A 39 1.23 19.38 -11.45
C ARG A 39 -0.17 18.81 -11.47
N GLN A 40 -0.33 17.59 -11.90
CA GLN A 40 -1.60 16.90 -12.04
C GLN A 40 -1.51 15.51 -11.45
N GLY A 41 -2.61 15.04 -10.86
CA GLY A 41 -2.81 13.67 -10.43
C GLY A 41 -4.24 13.24 -10.68
N ILE A 42 -4.50 11.95 -10.58
CA ILE A 42 -5.82 11.35 -10.80
C ILE A 42 -6.05 10.17 -9.86
N SER A 43 -7.29 10.00 -9.40
CA SER A 43 -7.69 8.83 -8.62
C SER A 43 -8.17 7.68 -9.51
N ILE A 44 -7.83 6.45 -9.14
CA ILE A 44 -8.35 5.21 -9.74
C ILE A 44 -8.48 4.17 -8.61
N ASN A 45 -9.69 3.67 -8.37
CA ASN A 45 -9.99 2.61 -7.41
C ASN A 45 -9.38 2.88 -6.02
N GLY A 46 -9.58 4.09 -5.48
CA GLY A 46 -9.12 4.47 -4.14
C GLY A 46 -7.64 4.85 -4.04
N LYS A 47 -6.86 4.67 -5.08
CA LYS A 47 -5.45 5.10 -5.16
C LYS A 47 -5.31 6.40 -5.93
N TYR A 48 -4.26 7.17 -5.65
CA TYR A 48 -3.95 8.43 -6.32
C TYR A 48 -2.65 8.34 -7.11
N TYR A 49 -2.72 8.61 -8.40
CA TYR A 49 -1.63 8.47 -9.38
C TYR A 49 -1.09 9.83 -9.78
N ILE A 50 0.21 10.01 -9.72
CA ILE A 50 0.90 11.26 -10.08
C ILE A 50 1.99 10.97 -11.10
N ASN A 51 1.94 11.62 -12.25
CA ASN A 51 3.02 11.55 -13.23
C ASN A 51 4.16 12.49 -12.84
N VAL A 52 5.35 11.92 -12.65
CA VAL A 52 6.59 12.63 -12.33
C VAL A 52 7.44 12.70 -13.58
N LYS A 53 7.50 13.88 -14.17
CA LYS A 53 8.22 14.15 -15.42
C LYS A 53 9.70 14.45 -15.20
N THR A 54 10.47 13.50 -14.75
CA THR A 54 11.92 13.66 -14.69
C THR A 54 12.56 13.39 -16.05
N ALA A 55 13.60 14.16 -16.42
CA ALA A 55 14.20 14.06 -17.75
C ALA A 55 14.80 12.68 -18.09
N ASP A 56 15.29 11.96 -17.08
CA ASP A 56 16.03 10.70 -17.28
C ASP A 56 15.20 9.44 -17.09
N ALA A 57 14.12 9.50 -16.29
CA ALA A 57 13.25 8.36 -16.01
C ALA A 57 11.86 8.83 -15.52
N PRO A 58 10.97 9.27 -16.43
CA PRO A 58 9.62 9.66 -16.03
C PRO A 58 8.85 8.43 -15.50
N LYS A 59 8.14 8.64 -14.40
CA LYS A 59 7.39 7.58 -13.73
C LYS A 59 6.07 8.07 -13.19
N VAL A 60 5.14 7.15 -12.95
CA VAL A 60 3.94 7.42 -12.18
C VAL A 60 4.13 6.86 -10.78
N MET A 61 4.02 7.72 -9.79
CA MET A 61 4.00 7.35 -8.38
C MET A 61 2.55 7.12 -7.94
N VAL A 62 2.34 6.16 -7.06
CA VAL A 62 1.02 5.77 -6.57
C VAL A 62 0.94 6.00 -5.07
N PHE A 63 -0.12 6.64 -4.62
CA PHE A 63 -0.36 6.95 -3.21
C PHE A 63 -1.70 6.38 -2.76
N GLY A 64 -1.77 5.98 -1.51
CA GLY A 64 -3.00 5.57 -0.83
C GLY A 64 -3.04 6.17 0.58
N GLU A 65 -3.95 5.70 1.41
CA GLU A 65 -4.07 6.10 2.82
C GLU A 65 -2.77 5.87 3.61
N GLY A 66 -2.06 4.75 3.35
CA GLY A 66 -0.77 4.43 3.97
C GLY A 66 0.43 5.21 3.40
N GLY A 67 0.24 6.18 2.49
CA GLY A 67 1.31 6.96 1.88
C GLY A 67 1.73 6.47 0.49
N LEU A 68 3.03 6.54 0.17
CA LEU A 68 3.58 6.08 -1.10
C LEU A 68 3.57 4.55 -1.17
N ALA A 69 2.92 4.01 -2.18
CA ALA A 69 2.90 2.57 -2.44
C ALA A 69 4.19 2.10 -3.15
N ASP A 70 4.50 0.82 -3.03
CA ASP A 70 5.61 0.18 -3.77
C ASP A 70 5.30 -0.02 -5.28
N GLU A 71 4.12 0.40 -5.72
CA GLU A 71 3.65 0.33 -7.09
C GLU A 71 4.14 1.54 -7.90
N GLU A 72 4.79 1.30 -9.04
CA GLU A 72 5.29 2.33 -9.93
C GLU A 72 5.00 1.98 -11.39
N TRP A 73 4.57 2.97 -12.20
CA TRP A 73 4.30 2.78 -13.62
C TRP A 73 5.19 3.66 -14.50
N PRO A 74 5.43 3.27 -15.76
CA PRO A 74 6.13 4.13 -16.71
C PRO A 74 5.38 5.46 -16.91
N GLY A 75 6.05 6.57 -16.66
CA GLY A 75 5.52 7.92 -16.80
C GLY A 75 5.77 8.53 -18.17
N GLY A 76 5.35 9.79 -18.30
CA GLY A 76 5.60 10.66 -19.44
C GLY A 76 6.39 11.90 -19.06
N THR A 77 7.03 12.53 -20.05
CA THR A 77 7.84 13.76 -19.88
C THR A 77 7.00 15.04 -19.74
N ASN A 78 5.67 14.94 -19.85
CA ASN A 78 4.73 16.03 -19.61
C ASN A 78 4.02 15.86 -18.25
N CYS A 79 3.27 16.88 -17.80
CA CYS A 79 2.47 16.81 -16.57
C CYS A 79 1.14 16.05 -16.73
N GLY A 80 0.64 15.91 -17.95
CA GLY A 80 -0.68 15.38 -18.23
C GLY A 80 -0.85 13.92 -17.82
N ILE A 81 -1.80 13.69 -16.89
CA ILE A 81 -2.21 12.37 -16.43
C ILE A 81 -3.70 12.39 -16.17
N THR A 82 -4.42 11.39 -16.61
CA THR A 82 -5.85 11.23 -16.36
C THR A 82 -6.24 9.75 -16.35
N ARG A 83 -7.55 9.48 -16.32
CA ARG A 83 -8.15 8.15 -16.48
C ARG A 83 -9.29 8.19 -17.50
N ASP A 84 -9.62 7.02 -18.02
CA ASP A 84 -10.87 6.79 -18.73
C ASP A 84 -11.97 6.23 -17.80
N GLU A 85 -13.16 6.01 -18.32
CA GLU A 85 -14.30 5.46 -17.55
C GLU A 85 -14.10 4.00 -17.15
N ALA A 86 -13.26 3.26 -17.87
CA ALA A 86 -12.89 1.89 -17.52
C ALA A 86 -11.81 1.79 -16.44
N GLY A 87 -11.30 2.92 -15.95
CA GLY A 87 -10.25 2.97 -14.92
C GLY A 87 -8.84 2.74 -15.46
N ASN A 88 -8.63 2.87 -16.78
CA ASN A 88 -7.28 2.87 -17.31
C ASN A 88 -6.61 4.22 -17.09
N LEU A 89 -5.33 4.17 -16.73
CA LEU A 89 -4.47 5.35 -16.58
C LEU A 89 -4.07 5.87 -17.96
N VAL A 90 -4.19 7.18 -18.18
CA VAL A 90 -3.86 7.84 -19.44
C VAL A 90 -2.78 8.88 -19.20
N ILE A 91 -1.65 8.77 -19.88
CA ILE A 91 -0.45 9.56 -19.67
C ILE A 91 -0.02 10.24 -20.97
N SER A 92 0.26 11.54 -20.90
CA SER A 92 0.85 12.28 -22.02
C SER A 92 2.34 11.96 -22.14
N LEU A 93 2.76 11.52 -23.32
CA LEU A 93 4.17 11.28 -23.67
C LEU A 93 4.81 12.46 -24.43
N ALA A 94 4.07 13.55 -24.62
CA ALA A 94 4.59 14.75 -25.27
C ALA A 94 5.77 15.33 -24.50
N GLU A 95 6.77 15.88 -25.20
CA GLU A 95 7.90 16.53 -24.55
C GLU A 95 7.51 17.85 -23.89
N PHE A 96 8.11 18.16 -22.72
CA PHE A 96 7.94 19.43 -22.02
C PHE A 96 9.18 20.34 -22.25
N PRO A 97 9.03 21.62 -22.55
CA PRO A 97 7.81 22.42 -22.70
C PRO A 97 7.16 22.27 -24.09
N GLY A 98 6.97 21.05 -24.52
CA GLY A 98 6.53 20.69 -25.84
C GLY A 98 5.25 21.33 -26.28
N ASN A 99 5.29 21.84 -27.49
CA ASN A 99 4.07 21.94 -28.26
C ASN A 99 3.60 20.50 -28.53
N TRP A 100 2.33 20.24 -28.36
CA TRP A 100 1.70 19.10 -29.01
C TRP A 100 1.69 19.40 -30.53
N VAL A 101 2.84 19.60 -31.11
CA VAL A 101 2.96 19.72 -32.55
C VAL A 101 2.95 18.30 -33.08
N CYS A 102 1.79 17.86 -33.52
CA CYS A 102 1.67 16.62 -34.25
C CYS A 102 2.28 16.84 -35.65
N ASP A 103 3.51 16.47 -35.82
CA ASP A 103 4.10 16.22 -37.12
C ASP A 103 4.08 14.72 -37.48
N GLY A 104 3.16 13.97 -36.87
CA GLY A 104 2.95 12.53 -37.10
C GLY A 104 3.90 11.61 -36.33
N GLU A 105 4.92 12.13 -35.64
CA GLU A 105 5.90 11.29 -34.96
C GLU A 105 6.06 11.57 -33.46
N THR A 106 5.58 12.68 -32.91
CA THR A 106 6.02 13.16 -31.59
C THR A 106 4.95 13.31 -30.51
N ALA A 107 3.67 13.37 -30.84
CA ALA A 107 2.62 13.44 -29.83
C ALA A 107 1.99 12.07 -29.63
N MET A 108 2.19 11.50 -28.46
CA MET A 108 1.69 10.20 -28.08
C MET A 108 1.01 10.24 -26.72
N ILE A 109 0.04 9.38 -26.53
CA ILE A 109 -0.48 9.02 -25.21
C ILE A 109 -0.20 7.56 -24.92
N ARG A 110 0.01 7.24 -23.66
CA ARG A 110 0.08 5.89 -23.15
C ARG A 110 -1.15 5.62 -22.30
N VAL A 111 -1.79 4.48 -22.56
CA VAL A 111 -2.91 3.97 -21.75
C VAL A 111 -2.45 2.71 -21.05
N ILE A 112 -2.64 2.63 -19.73
CA ILE A 112 -2.23 1.50 -18.89
C ILE A 112 -3.44 1.02 -18.10
N ASN A 113 -3.73 -0.25 -18.13
CA ASN A 113 -4.66 -0.87 -17.19
C ASN A 113 -3.89 -1.22 -15.90
N PRO A 114 -4.10 -0.52 -14.78
CA PRO A 114 -3.32 -0.74 -13.57
C PRO A 114 -3.61 -2.08 -12.89
N SER A 115 -4.74 -2.71 -13.18
CA SER A 115 -5.08 -4.02 -12.59
C SER A 115 -4.40 -5.19 -13.31
N THR A 116 -4.11 -5.07 -14.61
CA THR A 116 -3.53 -6.14 -15.43
C THR A 116 -2.09 -5.86 -15.89
N GLY A 117 -1.65 -4.60 -15.82
CA GLY A 117 -0.38 -4.13 -16.39
C GLY A 117 -0.38 -4.02 -17.92
N ALA A 118 -1.51 -4.28 -18.60
CA ALA A 118 -1.62 -4.12 -20.04
C ALA A 118 -1.44 -2.64 -20.42
N SER A 119 -0.69 -2.37 -21.49
CA SER A 119 -0.38 -1.02 -21.94
C SER A 119 -0.49 -0.91 -23.45
N LYS A 120 -0.98 0.24 -23.93
CA LYS A 120 -1.00 0.64 -25.33
C LYS A 120 -0.48 2.07 -25.47
N GLU A 121 0.15 2.35 -26.60
CA GLU A 121 0.55 3.70 -27.00
C GLU A 121 -0.14 4.09 -28.29
N TYR A 122 -0.64 5.31 -28.35
CA TYR A 122 -1.35 5.86 -29.50
C TYR A 122 -0.67 7.14 -29.96
N ALA A 123 -0.33 7.17 -31.24
CA ALA A 123 0.08 8.41 -31.89
C ALA A 123 -1.17 9.28 -32.16
N ILE A 124 -1.07 10.57 -31.89
CA ILE A 124 -2.15 11.52 -32.18
C ILE A 124 -2.08 11.89 -33.67
N PRO A 125 -3.16 11.65 -34.44
CA PRO A 125 -3.16 11.91 -35.88
C PRO A 125 -3.19 13.42 -36.18
N GLU A 126 -2.80 13.80 -37.39
CA GLU A 126 -2.76 15.21 -37.85
C GLU A 126 -4.12 15.91 -37.68
N GLY A 127 -5.23 15.21 -37.94
CA GLY A 127 -6.60 15.73 -37.79
C GLY A 127 -6.97 16.08 -36.34
N ALA A 128 -6.32 15.44 -35.37
CA ALA A 128 -6.50 15.68 -33.93
C ALA A 128 -5.28 16.41 -33.31
N ALA A 129 -4.53 17.17 -34.12
CA ALA A 129 -3.37 17.91 -33.68
C ALA A 129 -3.79 19.03 -32.72
N VAL A 130 -3.30 19.00 -31.48
CA VAL A 130 -3.49 20.08 -30.53
C VAL A 130 -2.54 21.23 -30.87
N THR A 131 -3.10 22.37 -31.24
CA THR A 131 -2.29 23.55 -31.51
C THR A 131 -1.82 24.17 -30.19
N GLY A 132 -0.52 24.27 -29.98
CA GLY A 132 0.08 24.83 -28.78
C GLY A 132 0.34 23.77 -27.70
N ARG A 133 0.60 24.21 -26.49
CA ARG A 133 0.99 23.38 -25.35
C ARG A 133 -0.24 22.83 -24.62
N ALA A 134 -0.33 21.52 -24.41
CA ALA A 134 -1.33 20.89 -23.54
C ALA A 134 -0.62 20.30 -22.31
N ASP A 135 -0.68 21.00 -21.19
CA ASP A 135 -0.01 20.58 -19.95
C ASP A 135 -0.83 19.58 -19.15
N PHE A 136 -2.13 19.52 -19.39
CA PHE A 136 -3.10 18.77 -18.58
C PHE A 136 -4.01 17.94 -19.46
N LEU A 137 -4.41 16.77 -18.95
CA LEU A 137 -5.43 15.90 -19.54
C LEU A 137 -6.67 15.88 -18.66
N GLY A 138 -7.86 15.91 -19.27
CA GLY A 138 -9.13 15.72 -18.59
C GLY A 138 -9.61 14.27 -18.68
N LEU A 139 -10.64 13.93 -17.93
CA LEU A 139 -11.25 12.60 -17.94
C LEU A 139 -11.66 12.19 -19.34
N ALA A 140 -11.27 10.99 -19.74
CA ALA A 140 -11.61 10.43 -21.03
C ALA A 140 -12.93 9.64 -20.97
N GLN A 141 -13.61 9.53 -22.10
CA GLN A 141 -14.83 8.76 -22.30
C GLN A 141 -14.52 7.31 -22.65
N GLY A 142 -15.32 6.38 -22.14
CA GLY A 142 -15.31 4.97 -22.52
C GLY A 142 -14.06 4.21 -22.06
N ASN A 143 -13.57 3.30 -22.89
CA ASN A 143 -12.39 2.48 -22.63
C ASN A 143 -11.33 2.73 -23.72
N LEU A 144 -10.31 3.49 -23.44
CA LEU A 144 -9.26 3.80 -24.41
C LEU A 144 -8.37 2.60 -24.79
N MET A 145 -8.52 1.45 -24.11
CA MET A 145 -7.91 0.20 -24.57
C MET A 145 -8.71 -0.47 -25.71
N GLU A 146 -9.95 -0.07 -25.91
CA GLU A 146 -10.89 -0.66 -26.88
C GLU A 146 -11.64 0.39 -27.68
N ASN A 147 -12.61 1.08 -27.04
CA ASN A 147 -13.47 2.10 -27.65
C ASN A 147 -13.64 3.27 -26.68
N GLY A 148 -13.18 4.45 -27.08
CA GLY A 148 -13.25 5.62 -26.22
C GLY A 148 -12.81 6.89 -26.91
N LYS A 149 -12.94 8.02 -26.19
CA LYS A 149 -12.52 9.34 -26.67
C LYS A 149 -11.74 10.09 -25.60
N LEU A 150 -10.66 10.71 -25.99
CA LEU A 150 -9.92 11.68 -25.17
C LEU A 150 -10.16 13.08 -25.73
N PHE A 151 -10.57 13.99 -24.84
CA PHE A 151 -10.77 15.40 -25.16
C PHE A 151 -9.55 16.21 -24.74
N MET A 152 -9.00 17.00 -25.64
CA MET A 152 -7.79 17.76 -25.40
C MET A 152 -7.98 19.22 -25.82
N VAL A 153 -7.20 20.11 -25.24
CA VAL A 153 -7.18 21.52 -25.59
C VAL A 153 -5.79 22.10 -25.44
N GLY A 154 -5.36 22.87 -26.39
CA GLY A 154 -4.09 23.58 -26.34
C GLY A 154 -4.16 24.86 -25.52
N ALA A 155 -3.06 25.25 -24.88
CA ALA A 155 -2.94 26.51 -24.21
C ALA A 155 -3.24 27.67 -25.16
N ASN A 156 -4.08 28.62 -24.74
CA ASN A 156 -4.58 29.73 -25.51
C ASN A 156 -5.38 29.36 -26.77
N ASN A 157 -5.88 28.15 -26.86
CA ASN A 157 -6.78 27.68 -27.90
C ASN A 157 -8.23 27.56 -27.35
N ALA A 158 -9.23 27.69 -28.22
CA ALA A 158 -10.65 27.63 -27.87
C ALA A 158 -11.35 26.39 -28.45
N GLY A 159 -10.72 25.67 -29.37
CA GLY A 159 -11.26 24.42 -29.92
C GLY A 159 -11.03 23.25 -28.96
N VAL A 160 -11.85 22.22 -29.10
CA VAL A 160 -11.69 20.93 -28.42
C VAL A 160 -11.24 19.90 -29.42
N VAL A 161 -10.09 19.32 -29.21
CA VAL A 161 -9.56 18.24 -30.02
C VAL A 161 -10.04 16.92 -29.46
N ILE A 162 -10.61 16.07 -30.33
CA ILE A 162 -11.14 14.76 -30.01
C ILE A 162 -10.20 13.71 -30.61
N LEU A 163 -9.59 12.88 -29.78
CA LEU A 163 -8.92 11.66 -30.20
C LEU A 163 -9.88 10.50 -29.98
N THR A 164 -10.24 9.80 -31.05
CA THR A 164 -11.14 8.64 -31.00
C THR A 164 -10.36 7.34 -31.14
N ILE A 165 -10.65 6.39 -30.26
CA ILE A 165 -10.14 5.02 -30.33
C ILE A 165 -11.33 4.12 -30.66
N ALA A 166 -11.18 3.28 -31.69
CA ALA A 166 -12.13 2.26 -32.08
C ALA A 166 -11.41 0.91 -32.25
N ASP A 167 -11.95 -0.15 -31.67
CA ASP A 167 -11.36 -1.49 -31.68
C ASP A 167 -9.88 -1.53 -31.22
N GLY A 168 -9.52 -0.60 -30.33
CA GLY A 168 -8.18 -0.50 -29.75
C GLY A 168 -7.12 0.09 -30.68
N VAL A 169 -7.52 0.81 -31.71
CA VAL A 169 -6.66 1.59 -32.62
C VAL A 169 -7.21 3.01 -32.78
N VAL A 170 -6.36 3.94 -33.20
CA VAL A 170 -6.78 5.31 -33.49
C VAL A 170 -7.71 5.31 -34.71
N ASP A 171 -8.90 5.89 -34.54
CA ASP A 171 -9.82 6.19 -35.63
C ASP A 171 -9.52 7.60 -36.17
N GLU A 172 -8.70 7.67 -37.20
CA GLU A 172 -8.25 8.94 -37.78
C GLU A 172 -9.39 9.75 -38.40
N ASP A 173 -10.39 9.08 -39.01
CA ASP A 173 -11.52 9.72 -39.67
C ASP A 173 -12.46 10.40 -38.65
N ASN A 174 -12.51 9.89 -37.43
CA ASN A 174 -13.30 10.44 -36.31
C ASN A 174 -12.44 11.13 -35.23
N SER A 175 -11.20 11.49 -35.56
CA SER A 175 -10.29 12.26 -34.71
C SER A 175 -10.09 13.63 -35.33
N TYR A 176 -10.60 14.69 -34.67
CA TYR A 176 -10.66 16.03 -35.26
C TYR A 176 -10.74 17.14 -34.19
N GLU A 177 -10.62 18.41 -34.61
CA GLU A 177 -10.88 19.57 -33.78
C GLU A 177 -12.33 20.05 -33.96
N ALA A 178 -13.09 20.06 -32.86
CA ALA A 178 -14.45 20.56 -32.80
C ALA A 178 -14.50 22.04 -32.36
N THR A 179 -15.44 22.78 -32.88
CA THR A 179 -15.75 24.14 -32.41
C THR A 179 -16.74 24.13 -31.27
N CYS A 180 -16.76 25.17 -30.46
CA CYS A 180 -17.64 25.31 -29.28
C CYS A 180 -18.48 26.59 -29.39
N ASP A 181 -19.78 26.52 -29.02
CA ASP A 181 -20.67 27.66 -28.89
C ASP A 181 -21.34 27.63 -27.49
N PRO A 182 -21.14 28.61 -26.62
CA PRO A 182 -20.28 29.79 -26.79
C PRO A 182 -18.80 29.43 -26.89
N VAL A 183 -18.04 30.22 -27.63
CA VAL A 183 -16.58 30.05 -27.72
C VAL A 183 -15.97 30.26 -26.33
N PRO A 184 -15.25 29.28 -25.77
CA PRO A 184 -14.67 29.42 -24.44
C PRO A 184 -13.53 30.43 -24.44
N THR A 185 -13.31 31.09 -23.30
CA THR A 185 -12.18 32.03 -23.15
C THR A 185 -10.87 31.27 -23.04
N PRO A 186 -9.92 31.41 -23.98
CA PRO A 186 -8.66 30.70 -23.95
C PRO A 186 -7.80 31.07 -22.74
N SER A 187 -7.01 30.11 -22.25
CA SER A 187 -6.06 30.32 -21.14
C SER A 187 -4.85 29.41 -21.30
N THR A 188 -3.77 29.77 -20.60
CA THR A 188 -2.55 28.96 -20.55
C THR A 188 -2.72 27.67 -19.73
N ALA A 189 -3.76 27.58 -18.91
CA ALA A 189 -4.10 26.38 -18.16
C ALA A 189 -5.58 26.09 -18.38
N THR A 190 -5.86 25.04 -19.12
CA THR A 190 -7.19 24.62 -19.56
C THR A 190 -7.27 23.11 -19.57
N VAL A 191 -8.43 22.58 -19.21
CA VAL A 191 -8.76 21.15 -19.20
C VAL A 191 -10.16 20.94 -19.75
N VAL A 192 -10.36 19.85 -20.46
CA VAL A 192 -11.67 19.37 -20.90
C VAL A 192 -11.89 17.97 -20.33
N ASN A 193 -12.88 17.83 -19.49
CA ASN A 193 -13.24 16.55 -18.87
C ASN A 193 -14.52 15.99 -19.51
N ASN A 194 -14.56 14.69 -19.74
CA ASN A 194 -15.82 13.98 -19.92
C ASN A 194 -16.64 14.03 -18.61
N ILE A 195 -17.97 14.15 -18.74
CA ILE A 195 -18.89 14.13 -17.59
C ILE A 195 -19.60 12.78 -17.48
N ASP A 196 -20.28 12.35 -18.55
CA ASP A 196 -21.23 11.25 -18.54
C ASP A 196 -21.26 10.43 -19.85
N GLY A 197 -20.20 10.52 -20.63
CA GLY A 197 -20.11 9.86 -21.95
C GLY A 197 -20.73 10.66 -23.10
N GLU A 198 -21.41 11.77 -22.82
CA GLU A 198 -21.99 12.65 -23.83
C GLU A 198 -21.52 14.10 -23.65
N ARG A 199 -21.60 14.62 -22.44
CA ARG A 199 -21.25 16.01 -22.11
C ARG A 199 -19.79 16.15 -21.72
N ILE A 200 -19.24 17.35 -22.02
CA ILE A 200 -17.88 17.71 -21.61
C ILE A 200 -17.90 18.98 -20.74
N PHE A 201 -16.97 19.04 -19.81
CA PHE A 201 -16.72 20.19 -18.91
C PHE A 201 -15.44 20.89 -19.33
N TYR A 202 -15.56 22.06 -19.90
CA TYR A 202 -14.46 22.92 -20.31
C TYR A 202 -14.13 23.91 -19.20
N VAL A 203 -12.97 23.77 -18.59
CA VAL A 203 -12.54 24.64 -17.49
C VAL A 203 -11.20 25.30 -17.79
N THR A 204 -11.17 26.61 -17.60
CA THR A 204 -9.96 27.42 -17.75
C THR A 204 -9.56 28.07 -16.43
N ARG A 205 -8.32 28.53 -16.39
CA ARG A 205 -7.76 29.21 -15.23
C ARG A 205 -8.55 30.46 -14.82
N ASN A 206 -8.92 31.33 -15.76
CA ASN A 206 -9.34 32.70 -15.47
C ASN A 206 -10.77 33.06 -15.94
N ALA A 207 -11.52 32.11 -16.46
CA ALA A 207 -12.88 32.35 -16.93
C ALA A 207 -13.87 31.39 -16.30
N PRO A 208 -15.18 31.75 -16.28
CA PRO A 208 -16.22 30.81 -15.92
C PRO A 208 -16.15 29.57 -16.83
N PRO A 209 -16.33 28.38 -16.27
CA PRO A 209 -16.33 27.15 -17.04
C PRO A 209 -17.61 26.99 -17.86
N VAL A 210 -17.55 26.09 -18.84
CA VAL A 210 -18.70 25.78 -19.72
C VAL A 210 -18.95 24.28 -19.69
N ILE A 211 -20.21 23.90 -19.64
CA ILE A 211 -20.68 22.54 -19.91
C ILE A 211 -21.21 22.52 -21.32
N TYR A 212 -20.68 21.62 -22.15
CA TYR A 212 -21.10 21.44 -23.52
C TYR A 212 -21.73 20.07 -23.74
N SER A 213 -22.71 20.05 -24.65
CA SER A 213 -23.28 18.83 -25.24
C SER A 213 -22.90 18.74 -26.71
N PRO A 214 -22.85 17.55 -27.32
CA PRO A 214 -22.62 17.38 -28.74
C PRO A 214 -23.66 18.10 -29.58
N ASP A 215 -23.23 18.77 -30.66
CA ASP A 215 -24.08 19.41 -31.68
C ASP A 215 -23.51 19.09 -33.08
N GLY A 216 -23.85 17.92 -33.59
CA GLY A 216 -23.20 17.34 -34.75
C GLY A 216 -21.73 17.03 -34.49
N ASP A 217 -20.82 17.58 -35.31
CA ASP A 217 -19.37 17.46 -35.13
C ASP A 217 -18.79 18.54 -34.19
N ASN A 218 -19.64 19.35 -33.57
CA ASN A 218 -19.28 20.46 -32.70
C ASN A 218 -19.92 20.32 -31.31
N PHE A 219 -19.76 21.34 -30.50
CA PHE A 219 -20.33 21.43 -29.17
C PHE A 219 -21.13 22.70 -28.96
N ALA A 220 -22.33 22.56 -28.38
CA ALA A 220 -23.13 23.68 -27.90
C ALA A 220 -23.33 23.56 -26.38
N GLY A 221 -23.30 24.68 -25.64
CA GLY A 221 -23.36 24.58 -24.21
C GLY A 221 -23.69 25.87 -23.47
N GLU A 222 -23.54 25.83 -22.16
CA GLU A 222 -23.83 26.94 -21.27
C GLU A 222 -22.67 27.23 -20.32
N THR A 223 -22.40 28.52 -20.15
CA THR A 223 -21.47 29.00 -19.11
C THR A 223 -22.08 28.82 -17.74
N ILE A 224 -21.36 28.15 -16.85
CA ILE A 224 -21.81 27.94 -15.46
C ILE A 224 -21.06 28.82 -14.49
N THR A 225 -21.71 29.14 -13.37
CA THR A 225 -21.10 29.87 -12.24
C THR A 225 -20.71 28.88 -11.16
N LEU A 226 -19.46 28.94 -10.70
CA LEU A 226 -18.98 28.22 -9.53
C LEU A 226 -18.61 29.22 -8.44
N PRO A 227 -19.27 29.20 -7.27
CA PRO A 227 -19.03 30.16 -6.20
C PRO A 227 -17.57 30.23 -5.76
N ASN A 228 -16.98 31.42 -5.70
CA ASN A 228 -15.58 31.65 -5.28
C ASN A 228 -14.51 30.86 -6.05
N LYS A 229 -14.80 30.42 -7.27
CA LYS A 229 -13.82 29.65 -8.06
C LYS A 229 -12.49 30.42 -8.19
N GLY A 230 -11.41 29.74 -7.82
CA GLY A 230 -10.04 30.23 -7.94
C GLY A 230 -9.46 30.13 -9.36
N ALA A 231 -8.27 30.71 -9.55
CA ALA A 231 -7.56 30.67 -10.81
C ALA A 231 -6.82 29.33 -10.99
N ALA A 232 -7.59 28.23 -11.08
CA ALA A 232 -7.06 26.90 -11.35
C ALA A 232 -7.97 26.17 -12.33
N CYS A 233 -7.41 25.20 -13.06
CA CYS A 233 -8.13 24.34 -14.00
C CYS A 233 -8.31 22.90 -13.48
N GLY A 234 -7.76 22.58 -12.33
CA GLY A 234 -7.94 21.29 -11.69
C GLY A 234 -9.31 21.15 -11.05
N ALA A 235 -10.37 21.13 -11.88
CA ALA A 235 -11.75 21.02 -11.47
C ALA A 235 -12.45 19.96 -12.31
N GLN A 236 -13.51 19.36 -11.77
CA GLN A 236 -14.28 18.29 -12.43
C GLN A 236 -15.77 18.46 -12.14
N VAL A 237 -16.61 18.10 -13.12
CA VAL A 237 -18.05 17.85 -12.93
C VAL A 237 -18.26 16.34 -12.88
N PHE A 238 -19.11 15.89 -11.99
CA PHE A 238 -19.49 14.49 -11.82
C PHE A 238 -20.99 14.37 -11.50
N GLN A 239 -21.55 13.22 -11.81
CA GLN A 239 -22.94 12.90 -11.48
C GLN A 239 -23.00 12.07 -10.20
N PHE A 240 -23.86 12.48 -9.28
CA PHE A 240 -24.14 11.74 -8.07
C PHE A 240 -25.61 11.96 -7.66
N ASP A 241 -26.31 10.90 -7.30
CA ASP A 241 -27.71 10.95 -6.88
C ASP A 241 -28.64 11.66 -7.90
N GLY A 242 -28.36 11.46 -9.19
CA GLY A 242 -29.14 12.05 -10.29
C GLY A 242 -28.93 13.54 -10.51
N LYS A 243 -27.92 14.14 -9.90
CA LYS A 243 -27.57 15.55 -10.02
C LYS A 243 -26.12 15.74 -10.48
N ASP A 244 -25.86 16.88 -11.11
CA ASP A 244 -24.51 17.30 -11.46
C ASP A 244 -23.89 18.10 -10.32
N PHE A 245 -22.70 17.70 -9.89
CA PHE A 245 -21.87 18.41 -8.92
C PHE A 245 -20.56 18.82 -9.55
N ALA A 246 -20.02 19.94 -9.11
CA ALA A 246 -18.66 20.37 -9.44
C ALA A 246 -17.78 20.34 -8.19
N VAL A 247 -16.55 19.79 -8.35
CA VAL A 247 -15.46 19.98 -7.40
C VAL A 247 -14.42 20.90 -8.03
N TYR A 248 -13.96 21.92 -7.28
CA TYR A 248 -13.11 22.95 -7.86
C TYR A 248 -12.29 23.72 -6.81
N PRO A 249 -11.07 24.20 -7.15
CA PRO A 249 -10.28 25.09 -6.29
C PRO A 249 -10.96 26.45 -6.10
N THR A 250 -10.84 27.01 -4.88
CA THR A 250 -11.43 28.30 -4.51
C THR A 250 -10.39 29.40 -4.31
N LEU A 251 -10.87 30.63 -4.13
CA LEU A 251 -10.05 31.75 -3.68
C LEU A 251 -9.69 31.61 -2.18
N PRO A 252 -8.55 32.16 -1.72
CA PRO A 252 -7.56 32.89 -2.51
C PRO A 252 -6.68 31.95 -3.33
N ASN A 253 -6.23 32.41 -4.49
CA ASN A 253 -5.32 31.66 -5.35
C ASN A 253 -4.02 31.27 -4.60
N TYR A 254 -3.37 30.19 -5.04
CA TYR A 254 -2.15 29.62 -4.46
C TYR A 254 -2.30 28.93 -3.11
N LYS A 255 -3.51 28.87 -2.57
CA LYS A 255 -3.86 28.16 -1.34
C LYS A 255 -4.55 26.83 -1.64
N ASP A 256 -4.84 26.10 -0.61
CA ASP A 256 -5.47 24.77 -0.62
C ASP A 256 -7.00 24.81 -0.56
N GLY A 257 -7.61 25.98 -0.79
CA GLY A 257 -9.07 26.11 -0.83
C GLY A 257 -9.69 25.29 -1.97
N PHE A 258 -10.72 24.51 -1.67
CA PHE A 258 -11.59 23.88 -2.66
C PHE A 258 -13.04 23.83 -2.18
N ALA A 259 -13.96 23.63 -3.11
CA ALA A 259 -15.37 23.51 -2.81
C ALA A 259 -16.03 22.40 -3.63
N VAL A 260 -17.16 21.92 -3.14
CA VAL A 260 -18.11 21.06 -3.84
C VAL A 260 -19.44 21.80 -3.91
N ALA A 261 -20.00 21.93 -5.11
CA ALA A 261 -21.29 22.60 -5.31
C ALA A 261 -22.15 21.78 -6.28
N GLU A 262 -23.48 21.80 -6.11
CA GLU A 262 -24.41 21.40 -7.15
C GLU A 262 -24.32 22.42 -8.29
N VAL A 263 -24.23 21.95 -9.53
CA VAL A 263 -24.11 22.85 -10.70
C VAL A 263 -25.33 23.78 -10.78
N GLY A 264 -25.06 25.08 -10.82
CA GLY A 264 -26.11 26.12 -10.80
C GLY A 264 -26.53 26.59 -9.41
N ALA A 265 -26.01 26.01 -8.34
CA ALA A 265 -26.27 26.52 -6.99
C ALA A 265 -25.52 27.84 -6.71
N GLU A 266 -26.10 28.70 -5.89
CA GLU A 266 -25.48 29.96 -5.47
C GLU A 266 -24.42 29.76 -4.38
N GLU A 267 -24.56 28.71 -3.57
CA GLU A 267 -23.64 28.37 -2.47
C GLU A 267 -23.14 26.94 -2.61
N PRO A 268 -21.88 26.64 -2.24
CA PRO A 268 -21.37 25.29 -2.22
C PRO A 268 -22.01 24.49 -1.06
N ILE A 269 -22.11 23.17 -1.25
CA ILE A 269 -22.47 22.24 -0.17
C ILE A 269 -21.33 22.04 0.81
N PHE A 270 -20.10 22.23 0.35
CA PHE A 270 -18.88 22.14 1.14
C PHE A 270 -17.83 23.10 0.58
N ALA A 271 -17.13 23.77 1.48
CA ALA A 271 -15.89 24.48 1.18
C ALA A 271 -14.95 24.35 2.39
N ASN A 272 -13.69 23.93 2.15
CA ASN A 272 -12.72 23.96 3.24
C ASN A 272 -12.22 25.40 3.46
N GLU A 273 -11.90 25.70 4.73
CA GLU A 273 -11.19 26.95 5.05
C GLU A 273 -9.74 26.83 4.56
N PRO A 274 -9.28 27.77 3.70
CA PRO A 274 -7.92 27.72 3.18
C PRO A 274 -6.88 27.83 4.31
N SER A 275 -5.97 26.87 4.37
CA SER A 275 -4.85 26.87 5.32
C SER A 275 -3.70 27.80 4.89
N GLU A 276 -2.58 27.76 5.62
CA GLU A 276 -1.36 28.44 5.21
C GLU A 276 -0.58 27.70 4.10
N ALA A 277 -1.01 26.48 3.71
CA ALA A 277 -0.42 25.75 2.59
C ALA A 277 -0.47 26.56 1.30
N MET A 278 0.66 26.65 0.61
CA MET A 278 0.81 27.45 -0.61
C MET A 278 1.51 26.65 -1.71
N THR A 279 1.05 26.81 -2.94
CA THR A 279 1.73 26.31 -4.13
C THR A 279 2.40 27.45 -4.92
N ALA A 280 3.43 27.11 -5.69
CA ALA A 280 4.13 28.09 -6.54
C ALA A 280 3.25 28.65 -7.68
N TYR A 281 2.25 27.88 -8.12
CA TYR A 281 1.36 28.27 -9.21
C TYR A 281 -0.09 27.98 -8.86
N ALA A 282 -1.00 28.91 -9.13
CA ALA A 282 -2.42 28.75 -8.84
C ALA A 282 -3.04 27.48 -9.47
N GLN A 283 -2.58 27.12 -10.67
CA GLN A 283 -3.06 25.91 -11.37
C GLN A 283 -2.63 24.59 -10.72
N CYS A 284 -1.76 24.62 -9.73
CA CYS A 284 -1.29 23.42 -9.04
C CYS A 284 -2.14 23.01 -7.83
N ASN A 285 -3.27 23.67 -7.56
CA ASN A 285 -4.31 23.10 -6.71
C ASN A 285 -5.22 22.26 -7.62
N TRP A 286 -5.05 20.94 -7.55
CA TRP A 286 -5.76 19.97 -8.40
C TRP A 286 -6.76 19.19 -7.57
N VAL A 287 -8.03 19.24 -7.96
CA VAL A 287 -9.09 18.46 -7.34
C VAL A 287 -9.83 17.61 -8.38
N ASN A 288 -10.12 16.39 -8.02
CA ASN A 288 -10.88 15.46 -8.84
C ASN A 288 -11.79 14.58 -7.97
N ALA A 289 -12.79 13.99 -8.58
CA ALA A 289 -13.76 13.12 -7.93
C ALA A 289 -13.81 11.74 -8.56
N GLU A 290 -14.08 10.73 -7.75
CA GLU A 290 -14.31 9.34 -8.15
C GLU A 290 -15.63 8.88 -7.54
N VAL A 291 -16.62 8.63 -8.40
CA VAL A 291 -17.95 8.19 -7.98
C VAL A 291 -17.94 6.68 -7.82
N THR A 292 -18.44 6.20 -6.69
CA THR A 292 -18.55 4.76 -6.35
C THR A 292 -19.94 4.46 -5.78
N ASP A 293 -20.25 3.18 -5.61
CA ASP A 293 -21.50 2.76 -4.96
C ASP A 293 -21.62 3.24 -3.50
N ASN A 294 -20.50 3.55 -2.85
CA ASN A 294 -20.41 3.96 -1.44
C ASN A 294 -20.31 5.48 -1.25
N GLY A 295 -20.51 6.27 -2.31
CA GLY A 295 -20.37 7.72 -2.29
C GLY A 295 -19.32 8.24 -3.26
N VAL A 296 -18.92 9.50 -3.12
CA VAL A 296 -17.95 10.13 -4.00
C VAL A 296 -16.66 10.39 -3.22
N PHE A 297 -15.55 9.83 -3.67
CA PHE A 297 -14.24 10.15 -3.15
C PHE A 297 -13.68 11.37 -3.89
N ILE A 298 -13.29 12.38 -3.15
CA ILE A 298 -12.76 13.64 -3.66
C ILE A 298 -11.30 13.73 -3.24
N TYR A 299 -10.42 13.92 -4.20
CA TYR A 299 -8.98 14.00 -3.97
C TYR A 299 -8.49 15.39 -4.28
N GLN A 300 -7.71 15.94 -3.37
CA GLN A 300 -7.02 17.22 -3.55
C GLN A 300 -5.52 16.98 -3.55
N TYR A 301 -4.82 17.53 -4.54
CA TYR A 301 -3.37 17.43 -4.68
C TYR A 301 -2.73 18.83 -4.77
N LEU A 302 -1.83 19.13 -3.85
CA LEU A 302 -0.90 20.24 -3.92
C LEU A 302 0.54 19.71 -4.00
N PRO A 303 1.21 19.87 -5.15
CA PRO A 303 2.55 19.31 -5.36
C PRO A 303 3.56 19.72 -4.28
N GLY A 304 4.26 18.75 -3.72
CA GLY A 304 5.25 18.92 -2.66
C GLY A 304 4.68 19.29 -1.29
N LEU A 305 3.35 19.34 -1.14
CA LEU A 305 2.70 19.71 0.11
C LEU A 305 1.85 18.56 0.64
N PHE A 306 0.79 18.17 -0.06
CA PHE A 306 -0.06 17.06 0.36
C PHE A 306 -0.92 16.46 -0.77
N ILE A 307 -1.42 15.26 -0.52
CA ILE A 307 -2.61 14.66 -1.12
C ILE A 307 -3.60 14.44 0.00
N ALA A 308 -4.84 14.89 -0.15
CA ALA A 308 -5.92 14.61 0.79
C ALA A 308 -7.09 13.95 0.08
N CYS A 309 -7.72 12.99 0.76
CA CYS A 309 -8.93 12.33 0.31
C CYS A 309 -10.09 12.72 1.21
N TYR A 310 -11.22 13.03 0.60
CA TYR A 310 -12.49 13.32 1.26
C TYR A 310 -13.56 12.38 0.71
N LYS A 311 -14.58 12.10 1.50
CA LYS A 311 -15.75 11.32 1.07
C LYS A 311 -17.00 12.18 1.14
N MET A 312 -17.71 12.27 0.02
CA MET A 312 -19.05 12.88 -0.05
C MET A 312 -20.10 11.78 -0.03
N THR A 313 -21.09 11.90 0.84
CA THR A 313 -22.23 10.98 0.95
C THR A 313 -23.55 11.72 0.92
N ASN A 314 -24.62 11.03 0.53
CA ASN A 314 -25.99 11.47 0.64
C ASN A 314 -26.55 10.98 1.99
N GLY A 315 -26.77 11.88 2.94
CA GLY A 315 -27.23 11.56 4.30
C GLY A 315 -26.46 12.28 5.39
N GLU A 316 -26.76 11.96 6.64
CA GLU A 316 -26.00 12.49 7.77
C GLU A 316 -24.52 12.12 7.64
N ALA A 317 -23.62 13.02 8.06
CA ALA A 317 -22.19 12.68 8.13
C ALA A 317 -22.04 11.36 8.86
N PRO A 318 -21.14 10.46 8.43
CA PRO A 318 -20.79 9.31 9.24
C PRO A 318 -20.42 9.84 10.63
N VAL A 319 -21.21 9.48 11.63
CA VAL A 319 -20.80 9.71 13.01
C VAL A 319 -19.56 8.87 13.19
N GLU A 320 -18.42 9.48 13.46
CA GLU A 320 -17.23 8.73 13.82
C GLU A 320 -17.51 8.08 15.18
N HIS A 321 -17.81 6.80 15.16
CA HIS A 321 -18.01 6.04 16.37
C HIS A 321 -16.68 5.55 16.92
N THR A 322 -16.51 5.64 18.22
CA THR A 322 -15.47 4.89 18.92
C THR A 322 -15.98 3.50 19.24
N TYR A 323 -15.10 2.53 19.22
CA TYR A 323 -15.43 1.13 19.58
C TYR A 323 -14.57 0.71 20.76
N ALA A 324 -15.20 0.09 21.76
CA ALA A 324 -14.53 -0.37 22.97
C ALA A 324 -14.93 -1.81 23.31
N VAL A 325 -13.98 -2.59 23.85
CA VAL A 325 -14.21 -4.00 24.24
C VAL A 325 -14.66 -4.05 25.68
N CYS A 326 -15.92 -4.45 25.92
CA CYS A 326 -16.53 -4.50 27.26
C CYS A 326 -16.97 -5.92 27.61
N GLY A 327 -16.50 -6.48 28.73
CA GLY A 327 -16.77 -7.88 29.05
C GLY A 327 -16.46 -8.31 30.47
N ALA A 328 -16.40 -9.61 30.65
CA ALA A 328 -16.07 -10.31 31.89
C ALA A 328 -15.12 -11.50 31.61
N PRO A 329 -14.16 -11.78 32.52
CA PRO A 329 -13.87 -11.04 33.76
C PRO A 329 -13.21 -9.69 33.48
N ALA A 330 -13.53 -8.66 34.27
CA ALA A 330 -13.06 -7.28 34.12
C ALA A 330 -11.53 -7.16 34.03
N ALA A 331 -10.80 -8.03 34.70
CA ALA A 331 -9.33 -8.04 34.72
C ALA A 331 -8.73 -8.25 33.32
N VAL A 332 -9.38 -9.00 32.42
CA VAL A 332 -8.92 -9.19 31.03
C VAL A 332 -8.91 -7.87 30.29
N PHE A 333 -9.90 -7.03 30.53
CA PHE A 333 -10.12 -5.76 29.84
C PHE A 333 -9.51 -4.55 30.57
N GLY A 334 -8.79 -4.78 31.68
CA GLY A 334 -8.20 -3.71 32.49
C GLY A 334 -9.24 -2.83 33.19
N MET A 335 -10.44 -3.35 33.43
CA MET A 335 -11.55 -2.65 34.10
C MET A 335 -11.62 -3.01 35.58
N GLU A 336 -12.26 -2.15 36.40
CA GLU A 336 -12.54 -2.45 37.81
C GLU A 336 -13.77 -3.35 37.99
N ASN A 337 -14.76 -3.22 37.10
CA ASN A 337 -16.02 -3.96 37.17
C ASN A 337 -16.31 -4.62 35.81
N ASP A 338 -16.94 -5.81 35.88
CA ASP A 338 -17.45 -6.48 34.71
C ASP A 338 -18.51 -5.63 34.01
N TRP A 339 -18.49 -5.60 32.67
CA TRP A 339 -19.50 -4.95 31.84
C TRP A 339 -19.65 -3.43 32.04
N ASP A 340 -18.56 -2.76 32.39
CA ASP A 340 -18.54 -1.28 32.50
C ASP A 340 -18.20 -0.64 31.16
N ALA A 341 -19.22 -0.32 30.36
CA ALA A 341 -19.05 0.25 29.04
C ALA A 341 -18.29 1.60 29.06
N VAL A 342 -18.45 2.39 30.14
CA VAL A 342 -17.78 3.70 30.25
C VAL A 342 -16.27 3.55 30.50
N ALA A 343 -15.87 2.51 31.19
CA ALA A 343 -14.48 2.19 31.49
C ALA A 343 -13.83 1.22 30.46
N ALA A 344 -14.61 0.73 29.49
CA ALA A 344 -14.15 -0.22 28.51
C ALA A 344 -12.98 0.35 27.67
N PRO A 345 -11.90 -0.42 27.40
CA PRO A 345 -10.77 0.06 26.61
C PRO A 345 -11.16 0.24 25.14
N GLU A 346 -10.74 1.36 24.56
CA GLU A 346 -10.94 1.66 23.15
C GLU A 346 -10.09 0.77 22.25
N MET A 347 -10.68 0.38 21.13
CA MET A 347 -10.01 -0.28 20.01
C MET A 347 -9.37 0.75 19.10
N GLN A 348 -8.30 0.38 18.41
CA GLN A 348 -7.60 1.24 17.45
C GLN A 348 -7.80 0.70 16.03
N LEU A 349 -8.01 1.58 15.06
CA LEU A 349 -8.09 1.21 13.65
C LEU A 349 -6.70 0.80 13.16
N ASN A 350 -6.55 -0.42 12.63
CA ASN A 350 -5.29 -0.92 12.08
C ASN A 350 -5.21 -0.70 10.55
N ASP A 351 -4.05 -0.99 9.97
CA ASP A 351 -3.77 -0.79 8.54
C ASP A 351 -4.65 -1.64 7.59
N ASN A 352 -5.33 -2.65 8.12
CA ASN A 352 -6.25 -3.51 7.37
C ASN A 352 -7.72 -3.02 7.43
N GLY A 353 -7.98 -1.87 8.06
CA GLY A 353 -9.32 -1.33 8.22
C GLY A 353 -10.17 -2.04 9.28
N LEU A 354 -9.55 -2.80 10.18
CA LEU A 354 -10.19 -3.43 11.33
C LEU A 354 -9.88 -2.64 12.60
N TYR A 355 -10.84 -2.55 13.50
CA TYR A 355 -10.58 -2.10 14.85
C TYR A 355 -9.94 -3.24 15.64
N GLU A 356 -8.81 -2.96 16.29
CA GLU A 356 -8.00 -3.93 17.02
C GLU A 356 -7.81 -3.47 18.47
N TRP A 357 -7.85 -4.43 19.39
CA TRP A 357 -7.50 -4.22 20.78
C TRP A 357 -6.75 -5.43 21.33
N ASN A 358 -5.72 -5.16 22.13
CA ASN A 358 -4.89 -6.17 22.78
C ASN A 358 -4.99 -6.04 24.30
N SER A 359 -5.25 -7.16 25.01
CA SER A 359 -5.19 -7.18 26.47
C SER A 359 -3.73 -7.03 26.94
N ALA A 360 -3.54 -6.59 28.18
CA ALA A 360 -2.31 -6.91 28.90
C ALA A 360 -2.20 -8.43 29.11
N GLU A 361 -0.98 -8.94 29.33
CA GLU A 361 -0.78 -10.32 29.79
C GLU A 361 -1.56 -10.54 31.09
N THR A 362 -2.49 -11.47 31.07
CA THR A 362 -3.42 -11.72 32.18
C THR A 362 -3.41 -13.20 32.56
N GLU A 363 -3.31 -13.49 33.86
CA GLU A 363 -3.42 -14.84 34.38
C GLU A 363 -4.90 -15.28 34.40
N LEU A 364 -5.22 -16.35 33.69
CA LEU A 364 -6.56 -16.85 33.50
C LEU A 364 -6.68 -18.29 34.00
N GLU A 365 -7.81 -18.58 34.63
CA GLU A 365 -8.22 -19.97 34.91
C GLU A 365 -8.92 -20.57 33.68
N ALA A 366 -8.97 -21.90 33.59
CA ALA A 366 -9.77 -22.56 32.55
C ALA A 366 -11.25 -22.16 32.70
N GLY A 367 -11.85 -21.71 31.59
CA GLY A 367 -13.21 -21.16 31.61
C GLY A 367 -13.54 -20.38 30.35
N THR A 368 -14.36 -19.35 30.49
CA THR A 368 -14.79 -18.51 29.37
C THR A 368 -14.59 -17.03 29.66
N ILE A 369 -14.15 -16.30 28.63
CA ILE A 369 -14.17 -14.85 28.56
C ILE A 369 -15.38 -14.48 27.72
N GLU A 370 -16.21 -13.56 28.20
CA GLU A 370 -17.35 -13.06 27.44
C GLU A 370 -17.25 -11.57 27.25
N PHE A 371 -17.54 -11.06 26.04
CA PHE A 371 -17.51 -9.63 25.79
C PHE A 371 -18.46 -9.21 24.67
N LYS A 372 -18.63 -7.91 24.54
CA LYS A 372 -19.23 -7.21 23.43
C LYS A 372 -18.34 -6.04 23.01
N ILE A 373 -18.44 -5.64 21.77
CA ILE A 373 -17.95 -4.34 21.34
C ILE A 373 -19.08 -3.34 21.56
N VAL A 374 -18.80 -2.23 22.23
CA VAL A 374 -19.75 -1.14 22.46
C VAL A 374 -19.34 0.09 21.66
N GLU A 375 -20.33 0.79 21.08
CA GLU A 375 -20.11 2.08 20.42
C GLU A 375 -20.16 3.22 21.45
N ASP A 376 -19.26 4.18 21.31
CA ASP A 376 -19.23 5.45 22.06
C ASP A 376 -19.32 5.25 23.58
N HIS A 377 -18.74 4.17 24.10
CA HIS A 377 -18.76 3.77 25.51
C HIS A 377 -20.18 3.65 26.10
N ALA A 378 -21.17 3.28 25.28
CA ALA A 378 -22.56 3.17 25.67
C ALA A 378 -23.16 1.82 25.26
N TRP A 379 -24.24 1.41 25.95
CA TRP A 379 -24.95 0.17 25.64
C TRP A 379 -26.03 0.31 24.57
N ASP A 380 -26.25 1.50 24.05
CA ASP A 380 -27.30 1.76 23.05
C ASP A 380 -27.05 0.95 21.76
N VAL A 381 -25.79 0.81 21.38
CA VAL A 381 -25.37 -0.04 20.26
C VAL A 381 -24.20 -0.93 20.70
N CYS A 382 -24.35 -2.23 20.52
CA CYS A 382 -23.32 -3.20 20.86
C CYS A 382 -23.28 -4.40 19.89
N TYR A 383 -22.12 -5.05 19.78
CA TYR A 383 -21.89 -6.21 18.93
C TYR A 383 -21.26 -7.38 19.71
N PRO A 384 -21.77 -8.60 19.56
CA PRO A 384 -23.04 -8.93 18.91
C PRO A 384 -24.22 -8.18 19.57
N ALA A 385 -25.26 -7.88 18.78
CA ALA A 385 -26.44 -7.25 19.32
C ALA A 385 -27.04 -8.12 20.45
N SER A 386 -27.53 -7.47 21.52
CA SER A 386 -28.20 -8.17 22.61
C SER A 386 -29.50 -8.83 22.13
N ASP A 387 -29.78 -10.04 22.59
CA ASP A 387 -31.08 -10.69 22.41
C ASP A 387 -32.15 -10.12 23.36
N GLU A 388 -33.37 -10.65 23.32
CA GLU A 388 -34.47 -10.20 24.17
C GLU A 388 -34.18 -10.40 25.68
N GLY A 389 -33.18 -11.22 26.05
CA GLY A 389 -32.73 -11.46 27.42
C GLY A 389 -31.53 -10.61 27.86
N GLY A 390 -30.98 -9.79 26.94
CA GLY A 390 -29.76 -8.98 27.18
C GLY A 390 -28.47 -9.78 27.07
N TYR A 391 -28.54 -11.02 26.61
CA TYR A 391 -27.43 -11.93 26.41
C TYR A 391 -27.01 -11.95 24.94
N ASN A 392 -26.34 -12.92 24.45
CA ASN A 392 -25.70 -13.04 23.16
C ASN A 392 -24.31 -12.35 23.14
N ASN A 393 -23.45 -12.83 24.09
CA ASN A 393 -22.08 -12.31 24.15
C ASN A 393 -21.17 -13.07 23.18
N TYR A 394 -20.12 -12.41 22.72
CA TYR A 394 -19.01 -13.11 22.10
C TYR A 394 -18.24 -13.86 23.17
N THR A 395 -17.88 -15.12 22.89
CA THR A 395 -17.30 -16.03 23.89
C THR A 395 -15.98 -16.58 23.41
N VAL A 396 -14.96 -16.50 24.26
CA VAL A 396 -13.64 -17.09 24.04
C VAL A 396 -13.40 -18.15 25.13
N THR A 397 -12.99 -19.34 24.72
CA THR A 397 -12.71 -20.46 25.66
C THR A 397 -11.25 -20.45 26.04
N VAL A 398 -10.98 -20.50 27.35
CA VAL A 398 -9.66 -20.74 27.93
C VAL A 398 -9.62 -22.22 28.34
N GLU A 399 -8.90 -23.03 27.61
CA GLU A 399 -8.83 -24.50 27.80
C GLU A 399 -8.10 -24.86 29.08
N GLU A 400 -7.04 -24.16 29.44
CA GLU A 400 -6.16 -24.42 30.57
C GLU A 400 -5.84 -23.14 31.32
N ALA A 401 -5.56 -23.25 32.63
CA ALA A 401 -5.03 -22.11 33.39
C ALA A 401 -3.65 -21.66 32.87
N GLY A 402 -3.37 -20.37 32.92
CA GLY A 402 -2.08 -19.81 32.49
C GLY A 402 -2.17 -18.33 32.19
N LYS A 403 -1.07 -17.76 31.68
CA LYS A 403 -1.02 -16.38 31.23
C LYS A 403 -1.32 -16.28 29.75
N TYR A 404 -2.15 -15.32 29.41
CA TYR A 404 -2.62 -15.12 28.04
C TYR A 404 -2.65 -13.65 27.65
N VAL A 405 -2.51 -13.41 26.35
CA VAL A 405 -2.86 -12.15 25.67
C VAL A 405 -4.06 -12.45 24.76
N LEU A 406 -5.11 -11.67 24.91
CA LEU A 406 -6.29 -11.71 24.05
C LEU A 406 -6.22 -10.54 23.08
N THR A 407 -6.22 -10.83 21.78
CA THR A 407 -6.39 -9.83 20.71
C THR A 407 -7.79 -9.94 20.15
N VAL A 408 -8.48 -8.82 20.02
CA VAL A 408 -9.84 -8.75 19.47
C VAL A 408 -9.83 -7.86 18.24
N TYR A 409 -10.42 -8.34 17.15
CA TYR A 409 -10.61 -7.59 15.90
C TYR A 409 -12.11 -7.39 15.66
N PHE A 410 -12.47 -6.21 15.18
CA PHE A 410 -13.83 -5.85 14.82
C PHE A 410 -13.89 -5.15 13.48
N ASN A 411 -14.74 -5.65 12.59
CA ASN A 411 -15.02 -4.98 11.31
C ASN A 411 -16.31 -4.15 11.45
N PRO A 412 -16.24 -2.81 11.40
CA PRO A 412 -17.42 -1.96 11.58
C PRO A 412 -18.41 -2.01 10.41
N GLU A 413 -18.00 -2.49 9.23
CA GLU A 413 -18.89 -2.62 8.07
C GLU A 413 -19.68 -3.93 8.11
N THR A 414 -19.00 -5.07 8.31
CA THR A 414 -19.62 -6.41 8.35
C THR A 414 -20.18 -6.79 9.71
N LYS A 415 -19.77 -6.06 10.79
CA LYS A 415 -20.08 -6.34 12.19
C LYS A 415 -19.49 -7.68 12.69
N GLU A 416 -18.51 -8.18 11.99
CA GLU A 416 -17.81 -9.40 12.32
C GLU A 416 -16.80 -9.14 13.45
N ILE A 417 -16.75 -10.06 14.43
CA ILE A 417 -15.79 -10.07 15.52
C ILE A 417 -14.94 -11.34 15.36
N THR A 418 -13.62 -11.18 15.41
CA THR A 418 -12.68 -12.30 15.48
C THR A 418 -11.71 -12.07 16.63
N HIS A 419 -11.00 -13.12 17.05
CA HIS A 419 -10.05 -13.04 18.15
C HIS A 419 -8.88 -13.97 17.95
N GLU A 420 -7.78 -13.65 18.65
CA GLU A 420 -6.66 -14.52 18.91
C GLU A 420 -6.44 -14.59 20.43
N LEU A 421 -6.26 -15.80 20.98
CA LEU A 421 -5.91 -16.02 22.39
C LEU A 421 -4.56 -16.74 22.44
N VAL A 422 -3.52 -16.02 22.82
CA VAL A 422 -2.15 -16.54 22.85
C VAL A 422 -1.72 -16.80 24.29
N LYS A 423 -1.34 -18.05 24.61
CA LYS A 423 -0.76 -18.40 25.90
C LYS A 423 0.69 -17.92 25.96
N THR A 424 0.99 -17.00 26.87
CA THR A 424 2.30 -16.36 27.01
C THR A 424 3.25 -17.12 27.93
N GLU A 425 2.73 -18.04 28.73
CA GLU A 425 3.60 -18.94 29.48
C GLU A 425 4.16 -20.00 28.53
N VAL A 426 5.40 -19.78 28.12
CA VAL A 426 6.28 -20.90 27.80
C VAL A 426 6.37 -21.73 29.10
N PRO A 427 6.13 -23.07 29.09
CA PRO A 427 6.39 -23.88 30.26
C PRO A 427 7.77 -23.51 30.80
N PRO A 428 7.95 -23.32 32.14
CA PRO A 428 9.26 -23.01 32.68
C PRO A 428 10.18 -24.15 32.25
N VAL A 429 10.91 -23.90 31.18
CA VAL A 429 11.94 -24.80 30.71
C VAL A 429 13.08 -24.57 31.69
N GLU A 430 13.22 -25.49 32.67
CA GLU A 430 14.56 -25.80 33.12
C GLU A 430 15.16 -26.70 32.02
N PRO A 431 15.79 -26.13 30.99
CA PRO A 431 16.26 -26.92 29.87
C PRO A 431 17.50 -27.65 30.32
N THR A 432 17.34 -28.89 30.61
CA THR A 432 18.47 -29.79 30.80
C THR A 432 19.14 -30.14 29.47
N GLN A 433 18.47 -29.87 28.35
CA GLN A 433 18.96 -30.20 27.00
C GLN A 433 18.46 -29.22 25.95
N VAL A 434 19.29 -28.93 24.96
CA VAL A 434 18.95 -28.23 23.71
C VAL A 434 19.37 -29.08 22.53
N TYR A 435 18.50 -29.18 21.54
CA TYR A 435 18.74 -29.91 20.29
C TYR A 435 18.69 -28.95 19.12
N ILE A 436 19.59 -29.12 18.16
CA ILE A 436 19.56 -28.42 16.86
C ILE A 436 18.78 -29.30 15.89
N LEU A 437 17.67 -28.76 15.37
CA LEU A 437 16.79 -29.42 14.41
C LEU A 437 17.13 -28.94 12.99
N GLY A 438 16.96 -29.79 11.99
CA GLY A 438 17.11 -29.42 10.59
C GLY A 438 18.35 -29.97 9.90
N GLU A 439 18.91 -29.21 8.99
CA GLU A 439 19.96 -29.66 8.06
C GLU A 439 21.36 -29.53 8.66
N VAL A 440 21.60 -30.25 9.73
CA VAL A 440 22.83 -30.21 10.55
C VAL A 440 23.42 -31.59 10.66
N ASN A 441 24.74 -31.73 10.41
CA ASN A 441 25.50 -32.99 10.48
C ASN A 441 24.90 -34.13 9.63
N GLY A 442 24.28 -33.76 8.48
CA GLY A 442 23.63 -34.71 7.58
C GLY A 442 22.20 -35.11 7.98
N ASN A 443 21.66 -34.54 9.02
CA ASN A 443 20.24 -34.72 9.39
C ASN A 443 19.32 -33.95 8.43
N THR A 444 18.03 -34.30 8.50
CA THR A 444 16.95 -33.61 7.83
C THR A 444 15.90 -33.16 8.86
N TRP A 445 14.92 -32.37 8.43
CA TRP A 445 13.82 -31.92 9.28
C TRP A 445 12.97 -33.11 9.75
N ALA A 446 12.97 -33.34 11.06
CA ALA A 446 12.09 -34.27 11.75
C ALA A 446 11.99 -33.85 13.23
N THR A 447 10.88 -34.13 13.89
CA THR A 447 10.65 -33.75 15.29
C THR A 447 11.29 -34.69 16.30
N ASN A 448 11.73 -35.86 15.85
CA ASN A 448 12.39 -36.87 16.68
C ASN A 448 13.91 -36.98 16.43
N ILE A 449 14.47 -36.12 15.59
CA ILE A 449 15.90 -36.11 15.25
C ILE A 449 16.46 -34.72 15.51
N GLY A 450 17.49 -34.62 16.34
CA GLY A 450 18.20 -33.39 16.63
C GLY A 450 19.65 -33.66 17.01
N VAL A 451 20.51 -32.67 16.86
CA VAL A 451 21.90 -32.71 17.36
C VAL A 451 21.91 -32.12 18.76
N GLU A 452 22.17 -32.95 19.76
CA GLU A 452 22.25 -32.50 21.15
C GLU A 452 23.44 -31.56 21.38
N MET A 453 23.19 -30.43 22.04
CA MET A 453 24.20 -29.44 22.39
C MET A 453 24.80 -29.73 23.77
N ASP A 454 26.07 -29.39 23.93
CA ASP A 454 26.81 -29.60 25.18
C ASP A 454 26.67 -28.35 26.09
N THR A 455 26.55 -28.58 27.40
CA THR A 455 26.43 -27.52 28.41
C THR A 455 27.12 -27.92 29.72
N GLU A 456 27.65 -26.93 30.47
CA GLU A 456 28.20 -27.11 31.83
C GLU A 456 27.27 -26.54 32.90
N ASP A 457 26.35 -25.62 32.54
CA ASP A 457 25.53 -24.85 33.48
C ASP A 457 24.02 -24.86 33.18
N ASN A 458 23.58 -25.57 32.16
CA ASN A 458 22.20 -25.56 31.64
C ASN A 458 21.69 -24.17 31.21
N LYS A 459 22.58 -23.20 30.98
CA LYS A 459 22.24 -21.85 30.52
C LYS A 459 22.84 -21.55 29.15
N VAL A 460 24.09 -21.91 28.97
CA VAL A 460 24.80 -21.76 27.71
C VAL A 460 25.06 -23.15 27.12
N PHE A 461 24.62 -23.33 25.89
CA PHE A 461 24.75 -24.59 25.14
C PHE A 461 25.60 -24.36 23.90
N THR A 462 26.58 -25.22 23.67
CA THR A 462 27.54 -25.08 22.56
C THR A 462 27.64 -26.38 21.78
N LYS A 463 27.77 -26.27 20.45
CA LYS A 463 28.02 -27.44 19.60
C LYS A 463 28.79 -27.09 18.34
N ASP A 464 29.80 -27.90 18.04
CA ASP A 464 30.43 -27.89 16.74
C ASP A 464 29.57 -28.68 15.75
N VAL A 465 29.28 -28.07 14.60
CA VAL A 465 28.39 -28.65 13.58
C VAL A 465 28.96 -28.45 12.18
N THR A 466 28.63 -29.35 11.31
CA THR A 466 28.86 -29.22 9.86
C THR A 466 27.54 -29.02 9.16
N LEU A 467 27.41 -27.92 8.45
CA LEU A 467 26.24 -27.59 7.62
C LEU A 467 26.55 -27.96 6.17
N VAL A 468 25.86 -28.98 5.68
CA VAL A 468 25.97 -29.48 4.31
C VAL A 468 24.57 -29.70 3.77
N ARG A 469 24.30 -29.18 2.59
CA ARG A 469 22.97 -29.32 1.96
C ARG A 469 22.67 -30.78 1.65
N PRO A 470 21.46 -31.27 1.92
CA PRO A 470 21.01 -32.56 1.50
C PRO A 470 21.03 -32.71 -0.03
N GLU A 471 21.39 -33.92 -0.55
CA GLU A 471 21.49 -34.20 -1.99
C GLU A 471 20.17 -34.01 -2.76
N ASN A 472 19.02 -34.06 -2.08
CA ASN A 472 17.69 -33.99 -2.68
C ASN A 472 17.07 -32.55 -2.69
N LYS A 473 17.85 -31.54 -2.39
CA LYS A 473 17.36 -30.13 -2.38
C LYS A 473 17.27 -29.55 -3.78
N ALA A 474 16.37 -28.54 -3.90
CA ALA A 474 16.12 -27.85 -5.15
C ALA A 474 17.41 -27.25 -5.74
N GLU A 475 17.54 -27.32 -7.06
CA GLU A 475 18.67 -26.71 -7.77
C GLU A 475 18.70 -25.19 -7.48
N GLY A 476 19.82 -24.70 -6.96
CA GLY A 476 20.03 -23.28 -6.63
C GLY A 476 19.88 -22.92 -5.15
N GLN A 477 19.45 -23.82 -4.26
CA GLN A 477 19.43 -23.54 -2.82
C GLN A 477 20.87 -23.46 -2.26
N LYS A 478 21.19 -22.32 -1.62
CA LYS A 478 22.55 -21.98 -1.17
C LYS A 478 22.78 -22.17 0.32
N TYR A 479 21.73 -22.41 1.10
CA TYR A 479 21.75 -22.40 2.55
C TYR A 479 21.29 -23.73 3.14
N CYS A 480 21.75 -24.01 4.36
CA CYS A 480 21.21 -25.03 5.25
C CYS A 480 20.26 -24.37 6.25
N PHE A 481 19.21 -25.07 6.61
CA PHE A 481 18.18 -24.55 7.51
C PHE A 481 18.21 -25.29 8.84
N PHE A 482 18.17 -24.57 9.95
CA PHE A 482 18.04 -25.16 11.27
C PHE A 482 17.27 -24.25 12.25
N SER A 483 16.76 -24.86 13.30
CA SER A 483 16.20 -24.20 14.48
C SER A 483 16.54 -25.01 15.72
N PHE A 484 15.99 -24.67 16.87
CA PHE A 484 16.30 -25.34 18.13
C PHE A 484 15.05 -25.89 18.79
N ALA A 485 15.23 -26.89 19.67
CA ALA A 485 14.20 -27.38 20.56
C ALA A 485 14.80 -27.85 21.90
N THR A 486 14.01 -27.75 22.96
CA THR A 486 14.42 -28.24 24.29
C THR A 486 13.99 -29.68 24.54
N LYS A 487 13.24 -30.26 23.62
CA LYS A 487 12.75 -31.65 23.66
C LYS A 487 12.58 -32.19 22.26
N LEU A 488 12.81 -33.49 22.06
CA LEU A 488 12.45 -34.22 20.85
C LEU A 488 11.16 -35.00 21.08
N MET A 489 10.39 -35.19 20.00
CA MET A 489 9.17 -35.98 20.01
C MET A 489 9.48 -37.48 19.78
N GLU A 490 8.49 -38.35 20.02
CA GLU A 490 8.62 -39.77 19.67
C GLU A 490 8.32 -40.01 18.18
N ASP A 491 7.35 -39.27 17.63
CA ASP A 491 6.96 -39.31 16.22
C ASP A 491 7.76 -38.29 15.41
N ALA A 492 8.20 -38.66 14.23
CA ALA A 492 9.01 -37.82 13.33
C ALA A 492 8.27 -36.60 12.76
N ASP A 493 6.95 -36.62 12.76
CA ASP A 493 6.08 -35.59 12.15
C ASP A 493 5.19 -34.86 13.17
N ASP A 494 5.43 -35.03 14.48
CA ASP A 494 4.65 -34.35 15.54
C ASP A 494 5.10 -32.90 15.74
N TRP A 495 4.84 -32.07 14.75
CA TRP A 495 5.18 -30.63 14.78
C TRP A 495 4.32 -29.84 15.76
N GLU A 496 3.07 -30.27 15.96
CA GLU A 496 2.16 -29.62 16.93
C GLU A 496 2.63 -29.88 18.36
N GLY A 497 2.99 -31.11 18.69
CA GLY A 497 3.56 -31.46 20.00
C GLY A 497 4.95 -30.83 20.24
N LEU A 498 5.72 -30.58 19.19
CA LEU A 498 7.03 -29.91 19.30
C LEU A 498 6.93 -28.40 19.50
N ALA A 499 5.88 -27.76 19.00
CA ALA A 499 5.74 -26.30 18.97
C ALA A 499 6.06 -25.62 20.31
N PRO A 500 5.58 -26.08 21.49
CA PRO A 500 5.89 -25.46 22.78
C PRO A 500 7.36 -25.56 23.21
N TYR A 501 8.13 -26.40 22.59
CA TYR A 501 9.53 -26.67 22.92
C TYR A 501 10.51 -26.12 21.88
N ARG A 502 9.99 -25.63 20.75
CA ARG A 502 10.78 -25.11 19.65
C ARG A 502 11.05 -23.62 19.83
N PHE A 503 12.27 -23.20 19.46
CA PHE A 503 12.64 -21.80 19.39
C PHE A 503 13.61 -21.57 18.21
N GLY A 504 13.72 -20.31 17.76
CA GLY A 504 14.52 -19.98 16.59
C GLY A 504 14.70 -18.47 16.41
N ALA A 505 14.93 -18.05 15.18
CA ALA A 505 15.17 -16.66 14.84
C ALA A 505 13.92 -15.77 15.01
N VAL A 506 14.14 -14.52 15.39
CA VAL A 506 13.12 -13.45 15.39
C VAL A 506 13.07 -12.84 14.00
N SER A 507 12.13 -13.25 13.14
CA SER A 507 11.92 -12.66 11.81
C SER A 507 10.55 -13.06 11.23
N ASP A 508 10.07 -12.34 10.22
CA ASP A 508 8.83 -12.63 9.49
C ASP A 508 8.96 -13.78 8.47
N GLY A 509 9.96 -14.60 8.60
CA GLY A 509 10.27 -15.75 7.75
C GLY A 509 11.64 -16.30 8.11
N ASP A 510 12.16 -17.21 7.31
CA ASP A 510 13.48 -17.78 7.57
C ASP A 510 14.56 -16.69 7.61
N PHE A 511 15.36 -16.68 8.66
CA PHE A 511 16.39 -15.67 8.91
C PHE A 511 17.66 -15.95 8.11
N GLU A 512 18.04 -15.08 7.17
CA GLU A 512 19.26 -15.23 6.37
C GLU A 512 20.49 -14.72 7.13
N PHE A 513 21.41 -15.65 7.43
CA PHE A 513 22.70 -15.34 8.08
C PHE A 513 23.73 -14.89 7.04
N THR A 514 24.33 -13.71 7.30
CA THR A 514 25.39 -13.17 6.43
C THR A 514 26.78 -13.26 7.12
N PRO A 515 27.87 -13.23 6.35
CA PRO A 515 29.23 -13.31 6.92
C PRO A 515 29.56 -12.22 7.95
N GLU A 516 28.92 -11.05 7.84
CA GLU A 516 29.11 -9.92 8.75
C GLU A 516 28.50 -10.17 10.15
N MET A 517 27.57 -11.13 10.25
CA MET A 517 26.94 -11.54 11.50
C MET A 517 27.78 -12.58 12.28
N MET A 518 28.88 -13.05 11.72
CA MET A 518 29.75 -14.04 12.36
C MET A 518 30.26 -13.51 13.71
N GLY A 519 30.07 -14.29 14.78
CA GLY A 519 30.46 -13.94 16.15
C GLY A 519 29.60 -12.87 16.82
N GLN A 520 28.50 -12.42 16.19
CA GLN A 520 27.55 -11.49 16.79
C GLN A 520 26.38 -12.25 17.41
N PRO A 521 25.84 -11.79 18.57
CA PRO A 521 24.66 -12.38 19.18
C PRO A 521 23.41 -12.06 18.33
N LEU A 522 22.70 -13.10 17.90
CA LEU A 522 21.43 -13.05 17.15
C LEU A 522 20.28 -13.36 18.11
N SER A 523 19.22 -12.60 18.07
CA SER A 523 18.06 -12.81 18.94
C SER A 523 17.32 -14.10 18.63
N LEU A 524 16.90 -14.79 19.68
CA LEU A 524 16.07 -15.99 19.65
C LEU A 524 14.68 -15.68 20.23
N THR A 525 13.66 -16.40 19.77
CA THR A 525 12.33 -16.39 20.33
C THR A 525 11.76 -17.80 20.43
N ALA A 526 11.00 -18.04 21.48
CA ALA A 526 10.17 -19.23 21.63
C ALA A 526 8.79 -19.04 20.95
N ASP A 527 8.39 -17.79 20.71
CA ASP A 527 7.15 -17.46 20.03
C ASP A 527 7.39 -17.42 18.52
N ASN A 528 6.80 -18.37 17.81
CA ASN A 528 6.91 -18.53 16.34
C ASN A 528 8.34 -18.44 15.77
N GLY A 529 9.32 -18.98 16.50
CA GLY A 529 10.74 -18.93 16.10
C GLY A 529 10.97 -19.52 14.71
N GLN A 530 11.56 -18.71 13.81
CA GLN A 530 11.83 -19.07 12.42
C GLN A 530 13.15 -19.85 12.29
N ALA A 531 13.35 -20.51 11.15
CA ALA A 531 14.61 -21.19 10.89
C ALA A 531 15.71 -20.17 10.52
N PHE A 532 16.94 -20.49 10.93
CA PHE A 532 18.13 -19.81 10.39
C PHE A 532 18.50 -20.41 9.05
N GLN A 533 18.81 -19.57 8.08
CA GLN A 533 19.37 -19.92 6.78
C GLN A 533 20.86 -19.59 6.81
N VAL A 534 21.72 -20.60 6.90
CA VAL A 534 23.17 -20.43 7.06
C VAL A 534 23.91 -21.08 5.89
N PRO A 535 24.94 -20.44 5.29
CA PRO A 535 25.76 -21.05 4.26
C PRO A 535 26.39 -22.37 4.71
N GLU A 536 26.72 -23.26 3.76
CA GLU A 536 27.48 -24.48 4.05
C GLU A 536 28.82 -24.14 4.73
N GLY A 537 29.21 -24.91 5.73
CA GLY A 537 30.42 -24.62 6.50
C GLY A 537 30.61 -25.50 7.73
N GLU A 538 31.69 -25.24 8.46
CA GLU A 538 31.94 -25.76 9.80
C GLU A 538 31.75 -24.64 10.81
N TYR A 539 30.88 -24.86 11.79
CA TYR A 539 30.48 -23.83 12.74
C TYR A 539 30.46 -24.35 14.17
N THR A 540 30.74 -23.44 15.10
CA THR A 540 30.42 -23.58 16.52
C THR A 540 29.17 -22.74 16.76
N LEU A 541 28.06 -23.36 17.16
CA LEU A 541 26.82 -22.71 17.55
C LEU A 541 26.79 -22.59 19.07
N THR A 542 26.58 -21.40 19.58
CA THR A 542 26.43 -21.11 21.02
C THR A 542 25.08 -20.49 21.27
N VAL A 543 24.21 -21.19 22.01
CA VAL A 543 22.87 -20.73 22.45
C VAL A 543 22.96 -20.30 23.91
N ASP A 544 22.64 -19.07 24.19
CA ASP A 544 22.47 -18.52 25.54
C ASP A 544 20.97 -18.37 25.83
N LEU A 545 20.42 -19.24 26.68
CA LEU A 545 19.00 -19.25 27.00
C LEU A 545 18.62 -18.18 28.04
N GLU A 546 19.56 -17.66 28.81
CA GLU A 546 19.29 -16.57 29.75
C GLU A 546 19.09 -15.24 29.02
N ASN A 547 19.85 -15.02 27.93
CA ASN A 547 19.76 -13.82 27.11
C ASN A 547 18.97 -14.05 25.81
N MET A 548 18.50 -15.27 25.55
CA MET A 548 17.82 -15.67 24.32
C MET A 548 18.60 -15.23 23.08
N THR A 549 19.85 -15.69 22.96
CA THR A 549 20.71 -15.35 21.83
C THR A 549 21.41 -16.60 21.25
N LEU A 550 21.69 -16.53 19.94
CA LEU A 550 22.55 -17.47 19.21
C LEU A 550 23.79 -16.74 18.73
N THR A 551 24.97 -17.30 19.00
CA THR A 551 26.22 -16.89 18.35
C THR A 551 26.68 -17.99 17.41
N ILE A 552 27.03 -17.60 16.18
CA ILE A 552 27.52 -18.51 15.13
C ILE A 552 28.97 -18.11 14.84
N GLU A 553 29.91 -18.98 15.14
CA GLU A 553 31.33 -18.81 14.81
C GLU A 553 31.76 -19.94 13.89
N GLY A 554 32.73 -19.71 13.01
CA GLY A 554 33.22 -20.79 12.16
C GLY A 554 33.72 -20.36 10.78
N THR A 555 33.67 -21.29 9.85
CA THR A 555 34.20 -21.09 8.49
C THR A 555 33.12 -21.45 7.47
N ILE A 556 32.74 -20.46 6.66
CA ILE A 556 31.88 -20.68 5.50
C ILE A 556 32.67 -21.43 4.43
N TYR A 557 32.12 -22.49 3.89
CA TYR A 557 32.72 -23.15 2.73
C TYR A 557 32.67 -22.19 1.54
N SER A 558 33.79 -21.56 1.22
CA SER A 558 33.90 -20.85 -0.06
C SER A 558 33.76 -21.90 -1.15
N GLY A 559 32.88 -21.68 -2.15
CA GLY A 559 32.50 -22.69 -3.17
C GLY A 559 33.60 -23.38 -4.00
N ILE A 560 34.77 -23.48 -3.44
CA ILE A 560 35.97 -24.13 -3.94
C ILE A 560 36.20 -25.47 -3.24
N GLU A 561 35.83 -25.65 -1.99
CA GLU A 561 36.01 -26.90 -1.25
C GLU A 561 34.93 -27.93 -1.57
N TYR A 562 33.80 -27.47 -2.17
CA TYR A 562 32.72 -28.34 -2.60
C TYR A 562 32.74 -28.65 -4.10
N ILE A 563 33.87 -29.02 -4.61
CA ILE A 563 33.87 -29.92 -5.74
C ILE A 563 33.63 -31.31 -5.14
N ASN A 564 32.37 -31.78 -5.31
CA ASN A 564 31.98 -33.12 -4.88
C ASN A 564 33.06 -34.12 -5.29
N THR A 565 33.91 -34.51 -4.35
CA THR A 565 35.11 -35.35 -4.62
C THR A 565 34.73 -36.72 -5.15
N VAL A 566 33.45 -37.11 -5.04
CA VAL A 566 32.93 -38.40 -5.54
C VAL A 566 32.97 -38.46 -7.08
N ASN A 567 32.86 -37.31 -7.76
CA ASN A 567 32.82 -37.25 -9.22
C ASN A 567 33.99 -36.48 -9.85
N VAL A 568 34.99 -36.06 -9.09
CA VAL A 568 36.17 -35.35 -9.62
C VAL A 568 37.29 -36.34 -9.89
N LYS A 569 37.73 -36.39 -11.14
CA LYS A 569 38.85 -37.20 -11.58
C LYS A 569 40.19 -36.51 -11.35
N ASN A 570 40.24 -35.18 -11.53
CA ASN A 570 41.48 -34.41 -11.41
C ASN A 570 41.17 -32.92 -11.17
N VAL A 571 42.00 -32.24 -10.36
CA VAL A 571 41.93 -30.78 -10.10
C VAL A 571 43.27 -30.14 -10.45
N ARG A 572 43.22 -29.01 -11.18
CA ARG A 572 44.40 -28.22 -11.53
C ARG A 572 44.15 -26.74 -11.21
N PHE A 573 45.18 -26.09 -10.71
CA PHE A 573 45.16 -24.66 -10.38
C PHE A 573 46.03 -23.91 -11.39
N TYR A 574 45.51 -22.76 -11.87
CA TYR A 574 46.24 -21.86 -12.75
C TYR A 574 46.27 -20.45 -12.12
N ASN A 575 47.41 -19.81 -12.11
CA ASN A 575 47.49 -18.39 -11.74
C ASN A 575 47.07 -17.50 -12.93
N LEU A 576 47.01 -16.19 -12.70
CA LEU A 576 46.64 -15.23 -13.77
C LEU A 576 47.60 -15.18 -14.95
N GLN A 577 48.80 -15.71 -14.82
CA GLN A 577 49.80 -15.88 -15.88
C GLN A 577 49.66 -17.20 -16.65
N GLY A 578 48.68 -18.03 -16.27
CA GLY A 578 48.40 -19.33 -16.89
C GLY A 578 49.36 -20.46 -16.44
N MET A 579 50.16 -20.28 -15.41
CA MET A 579 51.00 -21.34 -14.86
C MET A 579 50.13 -22.36 -14.11
N GLU A 580 50.38 -23.62 -14.36
CA GLU A 580 49.68 -24.76 -13.75
C GLU A 580 50.36 -25.23 -12.46
N SER A 581 49.55 -25.62 -11.47
CA SER A 581 50.02 -26.25 -10.23
C SER A 581 49.01 -27.29 -9.75
N ALA A 582 49.48 -28.29 -8.99
CA ALA A 582 48.63 -29.22 -8.27
C ALA A 582 48.10 -28.65 -6.93
N THR A 583 48.62 -27.51 -6.51
CA THR A 583 48.20 -26.81 -5.29
C THR A 583 47.92 -25.34 -5.57
N PRO A 584 47.00 -24.70 -4.83
CA PRO A 584 46.65 -23.31 -5.06
C PRO A 584 47.84 -22.35 -4.89
N PHE A 585 47.93 -21.35 -5.78
CA PHE A 585 48.85 -20.22 -5.64
C PHE A 585 48.29 -19.20 -4.63
N GLN A 586 49.14 -18.40 -4.04
CA GLN A 586 48.70 -17.20 -3.30
C GLN A 586 48.05 -16.20 -4.26
N GLY A 587 46.89 -15.67 -3.90
CA GLY A 587 46.09 -14.74 -4.70
C GLY A 587 45.08 -15.47 -5.63
N VAL A 588 44.79 -14.86 -6.78
CA VAL A 588 43.75 -15.38 -7.69
C VAL A 588 44.19 -16.66 -8.41
N ASN A 589 43.39 -17.71 -8.29
CA ASN A 589 43.53 -18.96 -8.99
C ASN A 589 42.35 -19.21 -9.94
N ILE A 590 42.61 -19.84 -11.08
CA ILE A 590 41.60 -20.49 -11.90
C ILE A 590 41.71 -21.97 -11.64
N VAL A 591 40.66 -22.55 -11.07
CA VAL A 591 40.59 -23.99 -10.76
C VAL A 591 39.88 -24.71 -11.89
N VAL A 592 40.51 -25.70 -12.46
CA VAL A 592 39.93 -26.58 -13.50
C VAL A 592 39.76 -27.97 -12.91
N SER A 593 38.51 -28.37 -12.70
CA SER A 593 38.14 -29.71 -12.23
C SER A 593 37.65 -30.55 -13.40
N GLU A 594 38.30 -31.67 -13.66
CA GLU A 594 37.88 -32.69 -14.64
C GLU A 594 37.00 -33.71 -13.91
N MET A 595 35.76 -33.86 -14.34
CA MET A 595 34.79 -34.76 -13.75
C MET A 595 34.96 -36.20 -14.31
N THR A 596 34.41 -37.19 -13.61
CA THR A 596 34.46 -38.60 -14.05
C THR A 596 33.69 -38.87 -15.33
N ASP A 597 32.72 -38.02 -15.70
CA ASP A 597 31.98 -38.05 -16.96
C ASP A 597 32.72 -37.36 -18.13
N GLY A 598 33.91 -36.80 -17.86
CA GLY A 598 34.72 -36.09 -18.84
C GLY A 598 34.35 -34.59 -18.99
N SER A 599 33.38 -34.09 -18.29
CA SER A 599 33.07 -32.64 -18.25
C SER A 599 34.14 -31.87 -17.46
N LYS A 600 34.25 -30.56 -17.69
CA LYS A 600 35.19 -29.68 -16.98
C LYS A 600 34.43 -28.53 -16.32
N VAL A 601 34.68 -28.34 -15.05
CA VAL A 601 34.21 -27.19 -14.29
C VAL A 601 35.37 -26.22 -14.07
N ILE A 602 35.17 -24.95 -14.38
CA ILE A 602 36.20 -23.90 -14.25
C ILE A 602 35.68 -22.84 -13.26
N THR A 603 36.44 -22.62 -12.18
CA THR A 603 36.07 -21.69 -11.11
C THR A 603 37.24 -20.76 -10.82
N LYS A 604 36.93 -19.48 -10.54
CA LYS A 604 37.91 -18.47 -10.11
C LYS A 604 37.91 -18.38 -8.58
N VAL A 605 39.12 -18.44 -7.99
CA VAL A 605 39.33 -18.53 -6.56
C VAL A 605 40.38 -17.53 -6.12
N VAL A 606 40.22 -16.95 -4.94
CA VAL A 606 41.25 -16.12 -4.26
C VAL A 606 41.69 -16.84 -2.98
N LYS A 607 42.99 -17.15 -2.85
CA LYS A 607 43.57 -17.77 -1.65
C LYS A 607 44.39 -16.77 -0.87
#